data_481689c1a4039586054b52575d0a59e1
#
_entry.id   481689c1a4039586054b52575d0a59e1
#
_cell.length_a   1.000
_cell.length_b   1.000
_cell.length_c   1.000
_cell.angle_alpha   90.00
_cell.angle_beta   90.00
_cell.angle_gamma   90.00
#
_symmetry.space_group_name_H-M   'P 1'
#
loop_
_entity.id
_entity.type
_entity.pdbx_description
1 polymer ?
#
loop_
_entity_poly.entity_id
_entity_poly.type
_entity_poly.pdbx_seq_one_letter_code
_entity_poly.pdbx_strand_id
1 'polypeptide(L)'
;MEKKNIGLGVAALAAGAGAVALAAKNHKNNVKNEVKKAAANAPEQEYRNTERGKNEKNSKGIYYTNGNYEAFARPKKPQGVDEKSAYIVGSGLASLAAACFLVRDGQMPGDHIHILEAMDIAGGACDGIYDATRGYVMRGGREMENHFECLWDLFRSIPSIETPGVSVLDEYYWLNKEDPNYSLCRATEKQGKDAHTDGKFNLSQKGCMEIMKLFMTKDEDLYDKTIEDVFDDEVFDSTFWLYWRTMFAFENWHSALEMKLYFQRFIHHIAGLPDFSALKFTKYNQYESLILPMQKYLEEAGVDFQFNTEVINVIFEIKDGKKVAKTIECKVKGVEEGITLTAVSYTHLR
;
A
#
# COMPACT_ATOMS: atom_id res chain seq x y z
N MET A 1 19.19 -17.32 -38.02
CA MET A 1 17.72 -17.35 -37.83
C MET A 1 17.24 -16.90 -36.44
N GLU A 2 18.13 -16.64 -35.50
CA GLU A 2 17.76 -16.34 -34.08
C GLU A 2 17.36 -14.88 -33.78
N LYS A 3 17.80 -13.94 -34.60
CA LYS A 3 17.46 -12.51 -34.35
C LYS A 3 16.02 -12.08 -34.61
N LYS A 4 15.24 -12.89 -35.33
CA LYS A 4 13.83 -12.58 -35.64
C LYS A 4 12.85 -12.96 -34.49
N ASN A 5 13.19 -13.93 -33.67
CA ASN A 5 12.28 -14.43 -32.61
C ASN A 5 12.34 -13.58 -31.33
N ILE A 6 13.44 -12.88 -31.07
CA ILE A 6 13.59 -11.99 -29.91
C ILE A 6 12.73 -10.73 -30.08
N GLY A 7 12.63 -10.23 -31.29
CA GLY A 7 11.78 -9.07 -31.61
C GLY A 7 10.28 -9.36 -31.49
N LEU A 8 9.86 -10.60 -31.78
CA LEU A 8 8.44 -10.96 -31.71
C LEU A 8 7.94 -11.15 -30.25
N GLY A 9 8.76 -11.69 -29.37
CA GLY A 9 8.38 -11.85 -27.95
C GLY A 9 8.22 -10.51 -27.23
N VAL A 10 9.18 -9.60 -27.45
CA VAL A 10 9.11 -8.24 -26.87
C VAL A 10 8.03 -7.42 -27.57
N ALA A 11 7.83 -7.61 -28.89
CA ALA A 11 6.73 -6.97 -29.63
C ALA A 11 5.37 -7.52 -29.23
N ALA A 12 5.26 -8.83 -28.88
CA ALA A 12 4.01 -9.41 -28.39
C ALA A 12 3.68 -8.95 -26.96
N LEU A 13 4.67 -8.82 -26.10
CA LEU A 13 4.52 -8.20 -24.76
C LEU A 13 4.23 -6.71 -24.86
N ALA A 14 4.88 -5.98 -25.75
CA ALA A 14 4.59 -4.58 -26.04
C ALA A 14 3.24 -4.39 -26.74
N ALA A 15 2.86 -5.30 -27.63
CA ALA A 15 1.53 -5.31 -28.26
C ALA A 15 0.45 -5.77 -27.26
N GLY A 16 0.76 -6.74 -26.38
CA GLY A 16 -0.08 -7.14 -25.28
C GLY A 16 -0.25 -6.01 -24.27
N ALA A 17 0.83 -5.35 -23.87
CA ALA A 17 0.79 -4.15 -23.02
C ALA A 17 0.07 -2.99 -23.72
N GLY A 18 0.25 -2.84 -25.04
CA GLY A 18 -0.48 -1.89 -25.87
C GLY A 18 -1.97 -2.22 -25.97
N ALA A 19 -2.35 -3.49 -26.14
CA ALA A 19 -3.75 -3.95 -26.18
C ALA A 19 -4.39 -3.85 -24.78
N VAL A 20 -3.65 -4.16 -23.72
CA VAL A 20 -4.09 -3.96 -22.31
C VAL A 20 -4.23 -2.48 -22.01
N ALA A 21 -3.27 -1.65 -22.43
CA ALA A 21 -3.37 -0.19 -22.30
C ALA A 21 -4.54 0.37 -23.12
N LEU A 22 -4.83 -0.19 -24.30
CA LEU A 22 -5.96 0.21 -25.13
C LEU A 22 -7.29 -0.29 -24.53
N ALA A 23 -7.33 -1.52 -24.01
CA ALA A 23 -8.49 -2.06 -23.30
C ALA A 23 -8.74 -1.34 -21.98
N ALA A 24 -7.69 -1.04 -21.22
CA ALA A 24 -7.75 -0.20 -20.01
C ALA A 24 -8.16 1.24 -20.33
N LYS A 25 -7.70 1.79 -21.46
CA LYS A 25 -8.12 3.11 -21.94
C LYS A 25 -9.58 3.11 -22.39
N ASN A 26 -10.05 2.04 -23.06
CA ASN A 26 -11.44 1.88 -23.45
C ASN A 26 -12.35 1.59 -22.25
N HIS A 27 -11.89 0.81 -21.29
CA HIS A 27 -12.57 0.61 -20.01
C HIS A 27 -12.64 1.90 -19.19
N LYS A 28 -11.52 2.64 -19.07
CA LYS A 28 -11.52 3.99 -18.48
C LYS A 28 -12.44 4.96 -19.21
N ASN A 29 -12.55 4.86 -20.53
CA ASN A 29 -13.45 5.71 -21.31
C ASN A 29 -14.91 5.29 -21.14
N ASN A 30 -15.20 3.99 -21.03
CA ASN A 30 -16.55 3.48 -20.72
C ASN A 30 -16.95 3.81 -19.28
N VAL A 31 -16.07 3.61 -18.31
CA VAL A 31 -16.29 4.03 -16.91
C VAL A 31 -16.44 5.55 -16.84
N LYS A 32 -15.62 6.32 -17.57
CA LYS A 32 -15.79 7.79 -17.67
C LYS A 32 -17.12 8.17 -18.30
N ASN A 33 -17.60 7.42 -19.26
CA ASN A 33 -18.88 7.71 -19.93
C ASN A 33 -20.07 7.28 -19.07
N GLU A 34 -19.95 6.20 -18.30
CA GLU A 34 -20.97 5.80 -17.32
C GLU A 34 -20.95 6.71 -16.08
N VAL A 35 -19.77 7.08 -15.60
CA VAL A 35 -19.63 8.11 -14.56
C VAL A 35 -20.14 9.45 -15.05
N LYS A 36 -19.91 9.81 -16.33
CA LYS A 36 -20.52 11.02 -16.92
C LYS A 36 -22.04 10.92 -17.06
N LYS A 37 -22.59 9.74 -17.36
CA LYS A 37 -24.05 9.51 -17.42
C LYS A 37 -24.67 9.51 -16.02
N ALA A 38 -24.03 8.90 -15.03
CA ALA A 38 -24.46 8.95 -13.64
C ALA A 38 -24.32 10.37 -13.06
N ALA A 39 -23.28 11.09 -13.47
CA ALA A 39 -23.00 12.46 -13.09
C ALA A 39 -23.94 13.50 -13.73
N ALA A 40 -24.54 13.18 -14.88
CA ALA A 40 -25.55 14.08 -15.48
C ALA A 40 -26.85 14.19 -14.66
N ASN A 41 -27.03 13.27 -13.70
CA ASN A 41 -28.20 13.21 -12.81
C ASN A 41 -27.89 13.49 -11.31
N ALA A 42 -26.65 13.89 -11.00
CA ALA A 42 -26.23 14.22 -9.63
C ALA A 42 -26.01 15.74 -9.47
N PRO A 43 -26.00 16.29 -8.26
CA PRO A 43 -25.72 17.70 -7.99
C PRO A 43 -24.25 18.10 -8.26
N GLU A 44 -23.76 17.72 -9.42
CA GLU A 44 -22.35 17.82 -9.86
C GLU A 44 -21.97 19.26 -10.25
N GLN A 45 -22.96 20.09 -10.53
CA GLN A 45 -22.74 21.49 -10.90
C GLN A 45 -22.26 22.33 -9.72
N GLU A 46 -22.67 21.97 -8.51
CA GLU A 46 -22.19 22.57 -7.28
C GLU A 46 -20.71 22.23 -6.98
N TYR A 47 -20.32 20.96 -7.24
CA TYR A 47 -18.94 20.50 -7.03
C TYR A 47 -17.94 21.15 -7.98
N ARG A 48 -18.27 21.29 -9.27
CA ARG A 48 -17.38 21.93 -10.28
C ARG A 48 -17.14 23.43 -10.02
N ASN A 49 -18.03 24.06 -9.31
CA ASN A 49 -17.91 25.47 -8.92
C ASN A 49 -17.22 25.66 -7.56
N THR A 50 -16.85 24.58 -6.88
CA THR A 50 -16.08 24.67 -5.65
C THR A 50 -14.65 25.11 -5.92
N GLU A 51 -14.01 25.73 -4.94
CA GLU A 51 -12.58 26.09 -5.01
C GLU A 51 -11.68 24.88 -5.32
N ARG A 52 -12.11 23.66 -4.96
CA ARG A 52 -11.47 22.41 -5.28
C ARG A 52 -11.44 22.16 -6.80
N GLY A 53 -12.58 22.23 -7.48
CA GLY A 53 -12.67 22.00 -8.93
C GLY A 53 -11.84 23.02 -9.72
N LYS A 54 -11.66 24.23 -9.21
CA LYS A 54 -10.82 25.28 -9.81
C LYS A 54 -9.32 25.00 -9.60
N ASN A 55 -8.95 24.50 -8.43
CA ASN A 55 -7.55 24.21 -8.10
C ASN A 55 -7.02 22.94 -8.75
N GLU A 56 -7.85 21.91 -8.97
CA GLU A 56 -7.46 20.71 -9.70
C GLU A 56 -6.99 20.98 -11.14
N LYS A 57 -7.53 22.02 -11.78
CA LYS A 57 -7.12 22.43 -13.12
C LYS A 57 -5.77 23.15 -13.18
N ASN A 58 -5.34 23.73 -12.09
CA ASN A 58 -4.18 24.62 -12.05
C ASN A 58 -2.98 24.02 -11.31
N SER A 59 -3.15 22.86 -10.69
CA SER A 59 -2.06 22.27 -9.94
C SER A 59 -1.10 21.52 -10.85
N LYS A 60 0.18 21.79 -10.70
CA LYS A 60 1.28 21.14 -11.43
C LYS A 60 1.92 19.98 -10.66
N GLY A 61 1.25 19.47 -9.65
CA GLY A 61 1.76 18.43 -8.77
C GLY A 61 1.39 17.01 -9.21
N ILE A 62 2.05 16.04 -8.61
CA ILE A 62 1.65 14.64 -8.66
C ILE A 62 0.43 14.48 -7.74
N TYR A 63 -0.66 13.95 -8.29
CA TYR A 63 -1.87 13.69 -7.50
C TYR A 63 -1.87 12.26 -7.01
N TYR A 64 -2.11 12.15 -5.74
CA TYR A 64 -2.37 10.87 -5.08
C TYR A 64 -3.89 10.72 -4.95
N THR A 65 -4.46 9.88 -5.79
CA THR A 65 -5.89 9.83 -6.06
C THR A 65 -6.75 9.22 -4.96
N ASN A 66 -6.13 8.51 -4.02
CA ASN A 66 -6.83 7.85 -2.93
C ASN A 66 -6.90 8.69 -1.65
N GLY A 67 -6.22 9.82 -1.62
CA GLY A 67 -6.27 10.77 -0.53
C GLY A 67 -7.41 11.77 -0.70
N ASN A 68 -7.88 12.31 0.39
CA ASN A 68 -8.76 13.47 0.37
C ASN A 68 -7.92 14.74 0.29
N TYR A 69 -7.56 15.13 -0.94
CA TYR A 69 -6.71 16.31 -1.16
C TYR A 69 -7.28 17.59 -0.55
N GLU A 70 -8.61 17.75 -0.56
CA GLU A 70 -9.25 18.92 0.05
C GLU A 70 -9.05 18.94 1.58
N ALA A 71 -9.16 17.79 2.21
CA ALA A 71 -8.89 17.68 3.64
C ALA A 71 -7.41 17.98 3.96
N PHE A 72 -6.49 17.56 3.10
CA PHE A 72 -5.07 17.90 3.23
C PHE A 72 -4.78 19.38 2.98
N ALA A 73 -5.28 19.95 1.88
CA ALA A 73 -4.93 21.30 1.47
C ALA A 73 -5.65 22.38 2.28
N ARG A 74 -6.86 22.10 2.70
CA ARG A 74 -7.75 23.02 3.42
C ARG A 74 -8.62 22.26 4.42
N PRO A 75 -8.00 21.64 5.43
CA PRO A 75 -8.71 20.83 6.38
C PRO A 75 -9.76 21.66 7.12
N LYS A 76 -10.98 21.13 7.18
CA LYS A 76 -12.07 21.71 7.94
C LYS A 76 -12.30 20.84 9.15
N LYS A 77 -12.19 21.44 10.33
CA LYS A 77 -12.42 20.73 11.57
C LYS A 77 -13.86 20.19 11.63
N PRO A 78 -14.07 18.86 11.73
CA PRO A 78 -15.40 18.30 11.86
C PRO A 78 -16.08 18.79 13.15
N GLN A 79 -17.39 19.04 13.08
CA GLN A 79 -18.15 19.44 14.26
C GLN A 79 -18.09 18.35 15.35
N GLY A 80 -17.83 18.75 16.58
CA GLY A 80 -17.79 17.87 17.74
C GLY A 80 -16.59 16.92 17.77
N VAL A 81 -15.54 17.16 16.96
CA VAL A 81 -14.34 16.33 16.99
C VAL A 81 -13.58 16.47 18.31
N ASP A 82 -13.63 17.65 18.94
CA ASP A 82 -12.99 17.90 20.23
C ASP A 82 -13.63 17.13 21.41
N GLU A 83 -14.84 16.62 21.21
CA GLU A 83 -15.55 15.83 22.21
C GLU A 83 -15.35 14.32 22.00
N LYS A 84 -14.56 13.93 20.99
CA LYS A 84 -14.34 12.53 20.61
C LYS A 84 -12.94 12.09 20.98
N SER A 85 -12.82 10.80 21.31
CA SER A 85 -11.54 10.14 21.47
C SER A 85 -11.41 8.97 20.48
N ALA A 86 -10.20 8.69 20.04
CA ALA A 86 -9.89 7.57 19.18
C ALA A 86 -8.96 6.61 19.93
N TYR A 87 -9.34 5.34 19.95
CA TYR A 87 -8.51 4.25 20.46
C TYR A 87 -8.07 3.38 19.29
N ILE A 88 -6.77 3.27 19.10
CA ILE A 88 -6.17 2.54 17.98
C ILE A 88 -5.43 1.33 18.55
N VAL A 89 -5.78 0.14 18.10
CA VAL A 89 -5.19 -1.11 18.56
C VAL A 89 -3.99 -1.48 17.67
N GLY A 90 -2.83 -1.55 18.31
CA GLY A 90 -1.53 -1.75 17.65
C GLY A 90 -0.95 -0.44 17.08
N SER A 91 0.35 -0.45 16.83
CA SER A 91 1.10 0.68 16.28
C SER A 91 1.80 0.34 14.96
N GLY A 92 1.22 -0.57 14.17
CA GLY A 92 1.69 -0.86 12.82
C GLY A 92 1.48 0.30 11.85
N LEU A 93 2.02 0.20 10.64
CA LEU A 93 1.97 1.24 9.61
C LEU A 93 0.55 1.79 9.37
N ALA A 94 -0.45 0.92 9.28
CA ALA A 94 -1.84 1.34 9.06
C ALA A 94 -2.42 2.11 10.25
N SER A 95 -2.11 1.69 11.47
CA SER A 95 -2.56 2.33 12.71
C SER A 95 -1.93 3.72 12.86
N LEU A 96 -0.62 3.82 12.64
CA LEU A 96 0.09 5.11 12.68
C LEU A 96 -0.43 6.05 11.58
N ALA A 97 -0.66 5.54 10.37
CA ALA A 97 -1.24 6.31 9.28
C ALA A 97 -2.65 6.81 9.64
N ALA A 98 -3.49 5.97 10.25
CA ALA A 98 -4.82 6.38 10.71
C ALA A 98 -4.73 7.51 11.75
N ALA A 99 -3.83 7.39 12.72
CA ALA A 99 -3.61 8.46 13.70
C ALA A 99 -3.14 9.76 13.04
N CYS A 100 -2.20 9.68 12.08
CA CYS A 100 -1.75 10.86 11.33
C CYS A 100 -2.88 11.53 10.55
N PHE A 101 -3.77 10.75 9.92
CA PHE A 101 -4.95 11.30 9.24
C PHE A 101 -5.96 11.90 10.21
N LEU A 102 -6.14 11.33 11.40
CA LEU A 102 -6.99 11.95 12.44
C LEU A 102 -6.44 13.31 12.88
N VAL A 103 -5.13 13.43 13.09
CA VAL A 103 -4.47 14.68 13.44
C VAL A 103 -4.55 15.68 12.28
N ARG A 104 -4.11 15.29 11.07
CA ARG A 104 -3.95 16.17 9.92
C ARG A 104 -5.29 16.57 9.30
N ASP A 105 -6.10 15.58 8.95
CA ASP A 105 -7.34 15.78 8.18
C ASP A 105 -8.56 15.91 9.09
N GLY A 106 -8.62 15.09 10.13
CA GLY A 106 -9.69 15.11 11.13
C GLY A 106 -9.56 16.28 12.12
N GLN A 107 -8.38 16.89 12.25
CA GLN A 107 -8.09 17.93 13.24
C GLN A 107 -8.53 17.54 14.66
N MET A 108 -8.41 16.26 14.97
CA MET A 108 -8.65 15.73 16.31
C MET A 108 -7.50 16.15 17.23
N PRO A 109 -7.77 16.63 18.46
CA PRO A 109 -6.70 16.87 19.42
C PRO A 109 -5.86 15.62 19.65
N GLY A 110 -4.54 15.76 19.67
CA GLY A 110 -3.65 14.63 19.79
C GLY A 110 -3.83 13.86 21.11
N ASP A 111 -4.05 14.56 22.21
CA ASP A 111 -4.34 14.00 23.53
C ASP A 111 -5.66 13.21 23.62
N HIS A 112 -6.48 13.29 22.57
CA HIS A 112 -7.68 12.47 22.41
C HIS A 112 -7.44 11.20 21.54
N ILE A 113 -6.22 10.98 21.07
CA ILE A 113 -5.86 9.82 20.27
C ILE A 113 -4.93 8.93 21.10
N HIS A 114 -5.38 7.70 21.34
CA HIS A 114 -4.69 6.71 22.17
C HIS A 114 -4.28 5.52 21.30
N ILE A 115 -2.99 5.20 21.25
CA ILE A 115 -2.45 4.06 20.52
C ILE A 115 -2.02 3.01 21.54
N LEU A 116 -2.68 1.85 21.52
CA LEU A 116 -2.45 0.74 22.45
C LEU A 116 -1.57 -0.30 21.76
N GLU A 117 -0.32 -0.43 22.21
CA GLU A 117 0.66 -1.32 21.59
C GLU A 117 1.18 -2.36 22.60
N ALA A 118 1.09 -3.63 22.23
CA ALA A 118 1.54 -4.74 23.07
C ALA A 118 3.06 -4.80 23.27
N MET A 119 3.79 -4.30 22.27
CA MET A 119 5.27 -4.25 22.31
C MET A 119 5.76 -2.97 22.97
N ASP A 120 7.05 -2.89 23.20
CA ASP A 120 7.74 -1.68 23.66
C ASP A 120 8.25 -0.79 22.51
N ILE A 121 7.92 -1.15 21.28
CA ILE A 121 8.33 -0.49 20.05
C ILE A 121 7.17 -0.39 19.07
N ALA A 122 7.05 0.74 18.38
CA ALA A 122 6.08 0.93 17.31
C ALA A 122 6.52 0.26 15.99
N GLY A 123 5.59 0.16 15.03
CA GLY A 123 5.89 -0.22 13.65
C GLY A 123 5.33 -1.58 13.22
N GLY A 124 4.91 -2.43 14.14
CA GLY A 124 4.39 -3.75 13.80
C GLY A 124 5.38 -4.56 12.95
N ALA A 125 4.97 -4.99 11.75
CA ALA A 125 5.87 -5.72 10.83
C ALA A 125 6.99 -4.85 10.22
N CYS A 126 6.92 -3.54 10.36
CA CYS A 126 7.95 -2.58 9.93
C CYS A 126 8.86 -2.13 11.10
N ASP A 127 8.79 -2.80 12.25
CA ASP A 127 9.72 -2.56 13.34
C ASP A 127 11.16 -2.88 12.92
N GLY A 128 12.10 -2.27 13.59
CA GLY A 128 13.52 -2.50 13.40
C GLY A 128 14.25 -2.44 14.73
N ILE A 129 15.36 -3.16 14.82
CA ILE A 129 16.18 -3.20 16.03
C ILE A 129 17.61 -2.84 15.64
N TYR A 130 18.21 -1.95 16.41
CA TYR A 130 19.65 -1.78 16.40
C TYR A 130 20.26 -2.63 17.51
N ASP A 131 21.14 -3.53 17.12
CA ASP A 131 21.95 -4.33 18.04
C ASP A 131 23.42 -3.97 17.86
N ALA A 132 24.11 -3.65 18.95
CA ALA A 132 25.50 -3.20 18.90
C ALA A 132 26.47 -4.22 18.27
N THR A 133 26.12 -5.50 18.27
CA THR A 133 26.94 -6.59 17.73
C THR A 133 26.51 -7.04 16.34
N ARG A 134 25.22 -6.88 16.01
CA ARG A 134 24.61 -7.36 14.77
C ARG A 134 24.29 -6.23 13.80
N GLY A 135 24.31 -4.98 14.25
CA GLY A 135 23.88 -3.82 13.48
C GLY A 135 22.35 -3.70 13.40
N TYR A 136 21.86 -3.19 12.29
CA TYR A 136 20.42 -3.03 12.07
C TYR A 136 19.79 -4.36 11.66
N VAL A 137 18.74 -4.75 12.37
CA VAL A 137 17.99 -5.98 12.11
C VAL A 137 16.56 -5.60 11.71
N MET A 138 16.10 -6.17 10.63
CA MET A 138 14.74 -5.98 10.10
C MET A 138 14.10 -7.33 9.78
N ARG A 139 12.78 -7.39 9.80
CA ARG A 139 12.04 -8.66 9.55
C ARG A 139 12.08 -9.14 8.10
N GLY A 140 12.59 -8.34 7.18
CA GLY A 140 12.74 -8.67 5.78
C GLY A 140 12.83 -7.43 4.91
N GLY A 141 13.13 -7.60 3.62
CA GLY A 141 13.10 -6.53 2.63
C GLY A 141 11.70 -5.94 2.53
N ARG A 142 11.63 -4.63 2.35
CA ARG A 142 10.39 -3.87 2.19
C ARG A 142 10.59 -2.89 1.05
N GLU A 143 10.45 -3.41 -0.14
CA GLU A 143 10.54 -2.59 -1.34
C GLU A 143 9.35 -1.65 -1.42
N MET A 144 9.61 -0.49 -1.99
CA MET A 144 8.64 0.57 -2.18
C MET A 144 8.40 0.77 -3.67
N GLU A 145 7.36 1.50 -4.02
CA GLU A 145 7.08 1.87 -5.40
C GLU A 145 6.31 3.21 -5.49
N ASN A 146 6.29 3.80 -6.67
CA ASN A 146 5.74 5.14 -6.84
C ASN A 146 4.22 5.24 -6.71
N HIS A 147 3.50 4.11 -6.77
CA HIS A 147 2.04 4.06 -6.75
C HIS A 147 1.45 3.67 -5.39
N PHE A 148 2.19 3.84 -4.33
CA PHE A 148 1.64 3.79 -2.96
C PHE A 148 1.01 5.15 -2.61
N GLU A 149 -0.03 5.55 -3.37
CA GLU A 149 -0.57 6.91 -3.37
C GLU A 149 -1.02 7.39 -2.01
N CYS A 150 -1.72 6.55 -1.23
CA CYS A 150 -2.14 6.91 0.13
C CYS A 150 -0.95 7.14 1.05
N LEU A 151 0.10 6.32 0.91
CA LEU A 151 1.31 6.43 1.70
C LEU A 151 2.06 7.73 1.37
N TRP A 152 2.23 8.02 0.09
CA TRP A 152 2.90 9.24 -0.35
C TRP A 152 2.09 10.51 -0.09
N ASP A 153 0.76 10.42 -0.12
CA ASP A 153 -0.10 11.52 0.34
C ASP A 153 0.16 11.83 1.82
N LEU A 154 0.28 10.82 2.65
CA LEU A 154 0.61 10.99 4.06
C LEU A 154 2.03 11.58 4.23
N PHE A 155 3.04 10.95 3.62
CA PHE A 155 4.44 11.30 3.84
C PHE A 155 4.86 12.66 3.27
N ARG A 156 4.04 13.29 2.42
CA ARG A 156 4.29 14.71 2.07
C ARG A 156 4.09 15.66 3.26
N SER A 157 3.33 15.25 4.28
CA SER A 157 3.08 16.05 5.48
C SER A 157 3.93 15.65 6.68
N ILE A 158 4.60 14.52 6.63
CA ILE A 158 5.45 14.03 7.72
C ILE A 158 6.87 14.59 7.52
N PRO A 159 7.41 15.37 8.47
CA PRO A 159 8.76 15.89 8.38
C PRO A 159 9.82 14.77 8.38
N SER A 160 10.86 14.92 7.56
CA SER A 160 12.04 14.09 7.66
C SER A 160 12.74 14.33 9.00
N ILE A 161 13.22 13.27 9.64
CA ILE A 161 14.02 13.38 10.86
C ILE A 161 15.43 13.89 10.56
N GLU A 162 15.97 13.53 9.40
CA GLU A 162 17.36 13.81 9.06
C GLU A 162 17.56 15.12 8.34
N THR A 163 16.62 15.49 7.47
CA THR A 163 16.77 16.67 6.63
C THR A 163 15.75 17.72 7.05
N PRO A 164 16.18 18.75 7.80
CA PRO A 164 15.27 19.82 8.23
C PRO A 164 14.59 20.52 7.06
N GLY A 165 13.29 20.76 7.18
CA GLY A 165 12.51 21.54 6.22
C GLY A 165 12.03 20.78 4.99
N VAL A 166 12.30 19.47 4.90
CA VAL A 166 11.76 18.59 3.84
C VAL A 166 10.87 17.50 4.44
N SER A 167 9.97 16.97 3.63
CA SER A 167 9.14 15.83 4.02
C SER A 167 9.83 14.49 3.76
N VAL A 168 9.33 13.43 4.38
CA VAL A 168 9.76 12.06 4.08
C VAL A 168 9.56 11.73 2.60
N LEU A 169 8.49 12.24 1.97
CA LEU A 169 8.26 12.06 0.53
C LEU A 169 9.34 12.76 -0.31
N ASP A 170 9.75 13.97 0.05
CA ASP A 170 10.81 14.70 -0.66
C ASP A 170 12.14 13.94 -0.59
N GLU A 171 12.50 13.46 0.61
CA GLU A 171 13.71 12.66 0.83
C GLU A 171 13.71 11.38 -0.02
N TYR A 172 12.59 10.64 0.00
CA TYR A 172 12.41 9.44 -0.82
C TYR A 172 12.52 9.74 -2.32
N TYR A 173 11.83 10.79 -2.79
CA TYR A 173 11.82 11.16 -4.20
C TYR A 173 13.23 11.49 -4.70
N TRP A 174 13.95 12.35 -3.99
CA TRP A 174 15.29 12.78 -4.42
C TRP A 174 16.30 11.65 -4.34
N LEU A 175 16.27 10.85 -3.29
CA LEU A 175 17.12 9.67 -3.17
C LEU A 175 16.99 8.76 -4.39
N ASN A 176 15.78 8.36 -4.73
CA ASN A 176 15.55 7.43 -5.84
C ASN A 176 15.72 8.06 -7.22
N LYS A 177 15.76 9.38 -7.31
CA LYS A 177 16.10 10.10 -8.54
C LYS A 177 17.61 10.20 -8.76
N GLU A 178 18.36 10.43 -7.71
CA GLU A 178 19.82 10.58 -7.74
C GLU A 178 20.52 9.22 -7.79
N ASP A 179 19.99 8.23 -7.10
CA ASP A 179 20.49 6.86 -7.06
C ASP A 179 19.38 5.86 -7.41
N PRO A 180 19.04 5.75 -8.70
CA PRO A 180 17.99 4.83 -9.14
C PRO A 180 18.42 3.38 -8.91
N ASN A 181 17.50 2.59 -8.37
CA ASN A 181 17.76 1.19 -8.12
C ASN A 181 18.00 0.41 -9.41
N TYR A 182 19.06 -0.34 -9.43
CA TYR A 182 19.41 -1.26 -10.50
C TYR A 182 20.24 -2.41 -9.93
N SER A 183 19.71 -3.63 -10.04
CA SER A 183 20.41 -4.83 -9.59
C SER A 183 19.97 -6.01 -10.44
N LEU A 184 20.90 -6.67 -11.11
CA LEU A 184 20.58 -7.91 -11.82
C LEU A 184 20.17 -8.97 -10.81
N CYS A 185 18.91 -9.39 -10.90
CA CYS A 185 18.38 -10.45 -10.07
C CYS A 185 18.97 -11.79 -10.51
N ARG A 186 19.70 -12.42 -9.61
CA ARG A 186 20.09 -13.82 -9.79
C ARG A 186 18.95 -14.71 -9.33
N ALA A 187 18.18 -15.23 -10.28
CA ALA A 187 17.19 -16.26 -9.99
C ALA A 187 17.84 -17.63 -9.86
N THR A 188 17.39 -18.44 -8.91
CA THR A 188 17.90 -19.78 -8.69
C THR A 188 16.79 -20.82 -8.79
N GLU A 189 17.14 -22.01 -9.24
CA GLU A 189 16.29 -23.18 -9.31
C GLU A 189 17.01 -24.40 -8.70
N LYS A 190 16.29 -25.52 -8.54
CA LYS A 190 16.88 -26.82 -8.15
C LYS A 190 17.90 -26.70 -7.01
N GLN A 191 17.46 -26.12 -5.90
CA GLN A 191 18.28 -25.94 -4.67
C GLN A 191 19.49 -25.02 -4.84
N GLY A 192 19.32 -23.89 -5.52
CA GLY A 192 20.31 -22.84 -5.58
C GLY A 192 21.19 -22.85 -6.84
N LYS A 193 20.86 -23.67 -7.83
CA LYS A 193 21.51 -23.58 -9.16
C LYS A 193 21.06 -22.31 -9.85
N ASP A 194 21.98 -21.67 -10.56
CA ASP A 194 21.65 -20.50 -11.37
C ASP A 194 20.65 -20.88 -12.47
N ALA A 195 19.55 -20.17 -12.57
CA ALA A 195 18.52 -20.42 -13.57
C ALA A 195 18.89 -19.84 -14.96
N HIS A 196 20.00 -19.09 -15.06
CA HIS A 196 20.51 -18.50 -16.31
C HIS A 196 19.43 -17.74 -17.10
N THR A 197 18.66 -16.92 -16.40
CA THR A 197 17.53 -16.19 -16.99
C THR A 197 17.95 -15.12 -17.98
N ASP A 198 19.15 -14.56 -17.82
CA ASP A 198 19.70 -13.47 -18.65
C ASP A 198 18.75 -12.27 -18.77
N GLY A 199 17.96 -12.02 -17.74
CA GLY A 199 16.95 -10.97 -17.73
C GLY A 199 15.76 -11.22 -18.67
N LYS A 200 15.54 -12.45 -19.10
CA LYS A 200 14.46 -12.84 -20.02
C LYS A 200 13.37 -13.60 -19.27
N PHE A 201 12.13 -13.45 -19.72
CA PHE A 201 11.00 -14.18 -19.16
C PHE A 201 10.76 -15.56 -19.76
N ASN A 202 11.29 -15.84 -20.94
CA ASN A 202 11.10 -17.08 -21.68
C ASN A 202 9.66 -17.58 -21.74
N LEU A 203 8.72 -16.63 -21.76
CA LEU A 203 7.29 -16.89 -21.80
C LEU A 203 6.88 -17.17 -23.24
N SER A 204 6.18 -18.28 -23.48
CA SER A 204 5.66 -18.64 -24.80
C SER A 204 4.53 -17.70 -25.23
N GLN A 205 4.18 -17.72 -26.51
CA GLN A 205 3.03 -17.00 -27.01
C GLN A 205 1.73 -17.49 -26.35
N LYS A 206 1.62 -18.80 -26.10
CA LYS A 206 0.49 -19.40 -25.40
C LYS A 206 0.43 -18.89 -23.96
N GLY A 207 1.53 -18.91 -23.22
CA GLY A 207 1.60 -18.38 -21.86
C GLY A 207 1.22 -16.89 -21.79
N CYS A 208 1.68 -16.08 -22.74
CA CYS A 208 1.23 -14.68 -22.85
C CYS A 208 -0.30 -14.57 -23.01
N MET A 209 -0.90 -15.44 -23.84
CA MET A 209 -2.34 -15.44 -24.05
C MET A 209 -3.11 -15.89 -22.80
N GLU A 210 -2.57 -16.82 -22.03
CA GLU A 210 -3.17 -17.27 -20.77
C GLU A 210 -3.16 -16.16 -19.71
N ILE A 211 -2.05 -15.43 -19.58
CA ILE A 211 -1.99 -14.24 -18.73
C ILE A 211 -3.01 -13.19 -19.15
N MET A 212 -3.13 -12.94 -20.46
CA MET A 212 -4.14 -12.01 -20.99
C MET A 212 -5.56 -12.49 -20.69
N LYS A 213 -5.82 -13.80 -20.82
CA LYS A 213 -7.11 -14.40 -20.49
C LYS A 213 -7.44 -14.21 -19.01
N LEU A 214 -6.49 -14.50 -18.10
CA LEU A 214 -6.68 -14.24 -16.67
C LEU A 214 -7.04 -12.78 -16.41
N PHE A 215 -6.30 -11.85 -17.01
CA PHE A 215 -6.52 -10.42 -16.83
C PHE A 215 -7.93 -9.98 -17.28
N MET A 216 -8.48 -10.60 -18.32
CA MET A 216 -9.80 -10.30 -18.90
C MET A 216 -10.95 -11.10 -18.27
N THR A 217 -10.67 -12.17 -17.53
CA THR A 217 -11.69 -12.98 -16.86
C THR A 217 -12.38 -12.16 -15.77
N LYS A 218 -13.67 -12.32 -15.57
CA LYS A 218 -14.41 -11.65 -14.50
C LYS A 218 -13.97 -12.18 -13.13
N ASP A 219 -14.06 -11.32 -12.13
CA ASP A 219 -13.64 -11.69 -10.77
C ASP A 219 -14.49 -12.84 -10.21
N GLU A 220 -15.80 -12.83 -10.52
CA GLU A 220 -16.74 -13.86 -10.06
C GLU A 220 -16.40 -15.25 -10.61
N ASP A 221 -15.80 -15.32 -11.81
CA ASP A 221 -15.41 -16.58 -12.46
C ASP A 221 -14.11 -17.15 -11.86
N LEU A 222 -13.44 -16.41 -10.97
CA LEU A 222 -12.17 -16.76 -10.35
C LEU A 222 -12.26 -17.06 -8.86
N TYR A 223 -13.41 -16.89 -8.21
CA TYR A 223 -13.54 -17.04 -6.75
C TYR A 223 -13.07 -18.39 -6.21
N ASP A 224 -13.35 -19.46 -6.96
CA ASP A 224 -13.00 -20.82 -6.58
C ASP A 224 -11.85 -21.40 -7.41
N LYS A 225 -11.08 -20.55 -8.09
CA LYS A 225 -9.98 -20.96 -8.95
C LYS A 225 -8.63 -20.74 -8.28
N THR A 226 -7.76 -21.72 -8.43
CA THR A 226 -6.33 -21.60 -8.14
C THR A 226 -5.55 -21.15 -9.37
N ILE A 227 -4.31 -20.74 -9.19
CA ILE A 227 -3.43 -20.36 -10.29
C ILE A 227 -3.20 -21.55 -11.24
N GLU A 228 -3.09 -22.76 -10.70
CA GLU A 228 -2.94 -23.99 -11.50
C GLU A 228 -4.19 -24.39 -12.27
N ASP A 229 -5.38 -23.87 -11.91
CA ASP A 229 -6.61 -24.08 -12.69
C ASP A 229 -6.70 -23.18 -13.94
N VAL A 230 -5.88 -22.15 -14.03
CA VAL A 230 -5.97 -21.13 -15.08
C VAL A 230 -4.77 -21.05 -15.99
N PHE A 231 -3.65 -21.66 -15.60
CA PHE A 231 -2.41 -21.71 -16.38
C PHE A 231 -1.98 -23.14 -16.67
N ASP A 232 -1.38 -23.33 -17.84
CA ASP A 232 -0.73 -24.56 -18.24
C ASP A 232 0.76 -24.56 -17.85
N ASP A 233 1.41 -25.72 -17.95
CA ASP A 233 2.83 -25.92 -17.62
C ASP A 233 3.77 -24.91 -18.30
N GLU A 234 3.41 -24.42 -19.50
CA GLU A 234 4.23 -23.44 -20.22
C GLU A 234 4.43 -22.11 -19.45
N VAL A 235 3.47 -21.71 -18.61
CA VAL A 235 3.64 -20.53 -17.74
C VAL A 235 4.52 -20.90 -16.55
N PHE A 236 4.31 -22.06 -15.94
CA PHE A 236 5.05 -22.49 -14.76
C PHE A 236 6.51 -22.80 -15.05
N ASP A 237 6.84 -23.27 -16.24
CA ASP A 237 8.20 -23.55 -16.71
C ASP A 237 8.94 -22.29 -17.19
N SER A 238 8.26 -21.16 -17.26
CA SER A 238 8.85 -19.90 -17.69
C SER A 238 9.67 -19.21 -16.60
N THR A 239 10.70 -18.47 -16.98
CA THR A 239 11.44 -17.61 -16.05
C THR A 239 10.59 -16.43 -15.58
N PHE A 240 9.52 -16.06 -16.30
CA PHE A 240 8.52 -15.12 -15.83
C PHE A 240 7.89 -15.61 -14.51
N TRP A 241 7.41 -16.87 -14.47
CA TRP A 241 6.83 -17.44 -13.26
C TRP A 241 7.83 -17.48 -12.11
N LEU A 242 9.09 -17.84 -12.41
CA LEU A 242 10.15 -17.85 -11.40
C LEU A 242 10.36 -16.48 -10.76
N TYR A 243 10.42 -15.39 -11.55
CA TYR A 243 10.50 -14.03 -11.01
C TYR A 243 9.23 -13.64 -10.26
N TRP A 244 8.07 -13.88 -10.86
CA TRP A 244 6.79 -13.46 -10.30
C TRP A 244 6.52 -14.11 -8.94
N ARG A 245 6.64 -15.45 -8.86
CA ARG A 245 6.44 -16.17 -7.61
C ARG A 245 7.44 -15.79 -6.53
N THR A 246 8.68 -15.52 -6.88
CA THR A 246 9.72 -15.11 -5.94
C THR A 246 9.48 -13.70 -5.41
N MET A 247 9.14 -12.77 -6.30
CA MET A 247 8.88 -11.37 -5.94
C MET A 247 7.65 -11.20 -5.05
N PHE A 248 6.56 -11.88 -5.40
CA PHE A 248 5.26 -11.70 -4.76
C PHE A 248 4.84 -12.88 -3.88
N ALA A 249 5.72 -13.84 -3.65
CA ALA A 249 5.49 -15.03 -2.82
C ALA A 249 4.26 -15.86 -3.23
N PHE A 250 4.03 -16.01 -4.55
CA PHE A 250 2.97 -16.87 -5.06
C PHE A 250 3.39 -18.32 -5.14
N GLU A 251 2.41 -19.20 -4.93
CA GLU A 251 2.47 -20.63 -5.22
C GLU A 251 1.32 -21.02 -6.14
N ASN A 252 1.47 -22.17 -6.85
CA ASN A 252 0.50 -22.60 -7.87
C ASN A 252 -0.92 -22.78 -7.31
N TRP A 253 -1.04 -23.18 -6.05
CA TRP A 253 -2.30 -23.40 -5.34
C TRP A 253 -2.94 -22.14 -4.76
N HIS A 254 -2.31 -20.96 -4.89
CA HIS A 254 -2.88 -19.71 -4.46
C HIS A 254 -4.05 -19.28 -5.38
N SER A 255 -4.84 -18.33 -4.91
CA SER A 255 -6.00 -17.82 -5.62
C SER A 255 -5.63 -17.17 -6.97
N ALA A 256 -6.30 -17.60 -8.04
CA ALA A 256 -6.17 -16.97 -9.36
C ALA A 256 -6.70 -15.52 -9.36
N LEU A 257 -7.72 -15.24 -8.56
CA LEU A 257 -8.24 -13.87 -8.40
C LEU A 257 -7.19 -12.97 -7.77
N GLU A 258 -6.53 -13.42 -6.72
CA GLU A 258 -5.47 -12.64 -6.07
C GLU A 258 -4.33 -12.36 -7.05
N MET A 259 -3.88 -13.36 -7.80
CA MET A 259 -2.87 -13.15 -8.83
C MET A 259 -3.33 -12.13 -9.90
N LYS A 260 -4.59 -12.20 -10.35
CA LYS A 260 -5.15 -11.21 -11.26
C LYS A 260 -5.09 -9.79 -10.69
N LEU A 261 -5.45 -9.60 -9.41
CA LEU A 261 -5.40 -8.31 -8.75
C LEU A 261 -3.96 -7.78 -8.65
N TYR A 262 -3.00 -8.66 -8.38
CA TYR A 262 -1.58 -8.31 -8.41
C TYR A 262 -1.12 -7.90 -9.82
N PHE A 263 -1.53 -8.60 -10.87
CA PHE A 263 -1.25 -8.17 -12.24
C PHE A 263 -1.80 -6.78 -12.53
N GLN A 264 -3.05 -6.51 -12.14
CA GLN A 264 -3.67 -5.19 -12.32
C GLN A 264 -2.91 -4.10 -11.56
N ARG A 265 -2.43 -4.43 -10.36
CA ARG A 265 -1.71 -3.51 -9.49
C ARG A 265 -0.29 -3.24 -9.96
N PHE A 266 0.42 -4.27 -10.43
CA PHE A 266 1.85 -4.21 -10.71
C PHE A 266 2.23 -4.38 -12.18
N ILE A 267 1.30 -4.31 -13.12
CA ILE A 267 1.57 -4.52 -14.54
C ILE A 267 2.65 -3.58 -15.09
N HIS A 268 2.73 -2.38 -14.57
CA HIS A 268 3.72 -1.38 -14.97
C HIS A 268 5.14 -1.69 -14.45
N HIS A 269 5.28 -2.65 -13.55
CA HIS A 269 6.56 -3.09 -13.00
C HIS A 269 7.12 -4.35 -13.64
N ILE A 270 6.34 -5.06 -14.45
CA ILE A 270 6.74 -6.37 -15.00
C ILE A 270 8.09 -6.29 -15.71
N ALA A 271 8.31 -5.24 -16.50
CA ALA A 271 9.58 -5.07 -17.23
C ALA A 271 10.81 -4.91 -16.32
N GLY A 272 10.62 -4.41 -15.11
CA GLY A 272 11.68 -4.19 -14.12
C GLY A 272 11.90 -5.34 -13.13
N LEU A 273 11.19 -6.46 -13.26
CA LEU A 273 11.39 -7.62 -12.38
C LEU A 273 12.82 -8.22 -12.46
N PRO A 274 13.45 -8.31 -13.64
CA PRO A 274 14.78 -8.91 -13.72
C PRO A 274 15.92 -8.05 -13.15
N ASP A 275 15.73 -6.75 -13.00
CA ASP A 275 16.78 -5.80 -12.60
C ASP A 275 16.39 -4.89 -11.43
N PHE A 276 15.25 -5.12 -10.83
CA PHE A 276 14.67 -4.32 -9.74
C PHE A 276 14.47 -2.83 -10.05
N SER A 277 14.59 -2.40 -11.30
CA SER A 277 14.47 -0.97 -11.66
C SER A 277 13.10 -0.38 -11.34
N ALA A 278 12.08 -1.23 -11.25
CA ALA A 278 10.73 -0.84 -10.85
C ALA A 278 10.59 -0.56 -9.34
N LEU A 279 11.46 -1.13 -8.53
CA LEU A 279 11.43 -1.02 -7.08
C LEU A 279 12.22 0.18 -6.60
N LYS A 280 11.78 0.71 -5.47
CA LYS A 280 12.37 1.86 -4.81
C LYS A 280 12.68 1.52 -3.37
N PHE A 281 13.64 2.23 -2.80
CA PHE A 281 14.07 2.03 -1.43
C PHE A 281 14.04 3.34 -0.67
N THR A 282 13.88 3.24 0.64
CA THR A 282 14.14 4.31 1.60
C THR A 282 15.63 4.37 1.92
N LYS A 283 16.09 5.49 2.47
CA LYS A 283 17.50 5.70 2.81
C LYS A 283 18.01 4.67 3.83
N TYR A 284 17.21 4.37 4.80
CA TYR A 284 17.44 3.33 5.81
C TYR A 284 16.35 2.28 5.71
N ASN A 285 16.24 1.38 6.68
CA ASN A 285 15.11 0.48 6.77
C ASN A 285 13.81 1.26 7.04
N GLN A 286 12.65 0.61 6.91
CA GLN A 286 11.36 1.29 7.03
C GLN A 286 11.09 1.78 8.45
N TYR A 287 11.71 1.20 9.46
CA TYR A 287 11.55 1.67 10.83
C TYR A 287 12.07 3.10 10.98
N GLU A 288 13.34 3.33 10.63
CA GLU A 288 13.96 4.65 10.72
C GLU A 288 13.41 5.64 9.70
N SER A 289 13.11 5.17 8.48
CA SER A 289 12.72 6.07 7.40
C SER A 289 11.24 6.43 7.40
N LEU A 290 10.36 5.59 7.94
CA LEU A 290 8.91 5.77 7.87
C LEU A 290 8.24 5.76 9.25
N ILE A 291 8.54 4.77 10.09
CA ILE A 291 7.85 4.58 11.37
C ILE A 291 8.23 5.67 12.37
N LEU A 292 9.53 5.87 12.59
CA LEU A 292 10.01 6.91 13.53
C LEU A 292 9.55 8.33 13.15
N PRO A 293 9.58 8.76 11.88
CA PRO A 293 9.04 10.05 11.50
C PRO A 293 7.55 10.20 11.82
N MET A 294 6.73 9.16 11.58
CA MET A 294 5.31 9.20 11.94
C MET A 294 5.11 9.24 13.45
N GLN A 295 5.84 8.39 14.20
CA GLN A 295 5.77 8.40 15.65
C GLN A 295 6.11 9.78 16.21
N LYS A 296 7.23 10.37 15.78
CA LYS A 296 7.64 11.69 16.20
C LYS A 296 6.61 12.76 15.87
N TYR A 297 6.07 12.75 14.67
CA TYR A 297 5.00 13.66 14.26
C TYR A 297 3.76 13.55 15.18
N LEU A 298 3.39 12.32 15.54
CA LEU A 298 2.25 12.06 16.42
C LEU A 298 2.53 12.47 17.87
N GLU A 299 3.74 12.19 18.38
CA GLU A 299 4.17 12.61 19.71
C GLU A 299 4.20 14.16 19.83
N GLU A 300 4.71 14.85 18.81
CA GLU A 300 4.68 16.33 18.74
C GLU A 300 3.26 16.88 18.68
N ALA A 301 2.31 16.13 18.11
CA ALA A 301 0.89 16.46 18.13
C ALA A 301 0.20 16.13 19.46
N GLY A 302 0.87 15.47 20.40
CA GLY A 302 0.33 15.13 21.71
C GLY A 302 -0.41 13.78 21.76
N VAL A 303 -0.22 12.90 20.77
CA VAL A 303 -0.85 11.57 20.74
C VAL A 303 -0.28 10.70 21.87
N ASP A 304 -1.19 10.02 22.59
CA ASP A 304 -0.87 9.15 23.70
C ASP A 304 -0.49 7.75 23.21
N PHE A 305 0.80 7.40 23.34
CA PHE A 305 1.32 6.07 23.05
C PHE A 305 1.39 5.23 24.32
N GLN A 306 0.57 4.19 24.40
CA GLN A 306 0.56 3.23 25.50
C GLN A 306 1.24 1.92 25.07
N PHE A 307 2.57 1.89 25.19
CA PHE A 307 3.37 0.69 24.94
C PHE A 307 3.19 -0.35 26.04
N ASN A 308 3.57 -1.62 25.76
CA ASN A 308 3.42 -2.75 26.68
C ASN A 308 1.95 -2.95 27.13
N THR A 309 1.01 -2.55 26.31
CA THR A 309 -0.44 -2.60 26.56
C THR A 309 -1.13 -3.47 25.52
N GLU A 310 -1.37 -4.72 25.89
CA GLU A 310 -2.03 -5.71 25.05
C GLU A 310 -3.54 -5.58 25.16
N VAL A 311 -4.23 -5.31 24.05
CA VAL A 311 -5.69 -5.37 24.00
C VAL A 311 -6.13 -6.83 23.94
N ILE A 312 -6.87 -7.27 24.95
CA ILE A 312 -7.37 -8.65 25.07
C ILE A 312 -8.74 -8.77 24.43
N ASN A 313 -9.59 -7.77 24.63
CA ASN A 313 -10.98 -7.84 24.20
C ASN A 313 -11.54 -6.45 23.95
N VAL A 314 -12.53 -6.37 23.03
CA VAL A 314 -13.35 -5.17 22.81
C VAL A 314 -14.81 -5.58 22.99
N ILE A 315 -15.46 -5.00 24.00
CA ILE A 315 -16.87 -5.26 24.30
C ILE A 315 -17.73 -4.30 23.51
N PHE A 316 -18.69 -4.85 22.79
CA PHE A 316 -19.65 -4.11 21.99
C PHE A 316 -21.03 -4.13 22.63
N GLU A 317 -21.76 -3.03 22.46
CA GLU A 317 -23.19 -2.98 22.71
C GLU A 317 -23.96 -2.67 21.41
N ILE A 318 -25.22 -3.04 21.36
CA ILE A 318 -26.11 -2.65 20.27
C ILE A 318 -26.87 -1.40 20.71
N LYS A 319 -26.65 -0.30 20.00
CA LYS A 319 -27.35 0.96 20.22
C LYS A 319 -27.95 1.42 18.90
N ASP A 320 -29.28 1.60 18.89
CA ASP A 320 -30.03 1.99 17.68
C ASP A 320 -29.75 1.10 16.46
N GLY A 321 -29.62 -0.23 16.69
CA GLY A 321 -29.32 -1.22 15.66
C GLY A 321 -27.87 -1.24 15.15
N LYS A 322 -26.98 -0.45 15.74
CA LYS A 322 -25.56 -0.37 15.38
C LYS A 322 -24.70 -1.00 16.48
N LYS A 323 -23.63 -1.70 16.06
CA LYS A 323 -22.59 -2.15 17.00
C LYS A 323 -21.72 -0.95 17.40
N VAL A 324 -21.63 -0.71 18.69
CA VAL A 324 -20.82 0.36 19.28
C VAL A 324 -19.81 -0.26 20.23
N ALA A 325 -18.53 0.04 20.02
CA ALA A 325 -17.48 -0.37 20.97
C ALA A 325 -17.66 0.43 22.25
N LYS A 326 -17.80 -0.27 23.37
CA LYS A 326 -18.06 0.32 24.68
C LYS A 326 -16.84 0.30 25.56
N THR A 327 -16.16 -0.83 25.61
CA THR A 327 -15.08 -1.09 26.54
C THR A 327 -13.95 -1.82 25.87
N ILE A 328 -12.72 -1.47 26.19
CA ILE A 328 -11.49 -2.14 25.75
C ILE A 328 -10.85 -2.72 27.01
N GLU A 329 -10.65 -4.02 27.02
CA GLU A 329 -9.95 -4.73 28.08
C GLU A 329 -8.49 -4.93 27.69
N CYS A 330 -7.59 -4.45 28.53
CA CYS A 330 -6.15 -4.48 28.28
C CYS A 330 -5.40 -5.19 29.39
N LYS A 331 -4.30 -5.82 29.02
CA LYS A 331 -3.26 -6.32 29.91
C LYS A 331 -2.02 -5.47 29.76
N VAL A 332 -1.57 -4.87 30.84
CA VAL A 332 -0.36 -4.04 30.86
C VAL A 332 0.79 -4.83 31.48
N LYS A 333 1.93 -4.85 30.81
CA LYS A 333 3.11 -5.56 31.28
C LYS A 333 3.57 -5.02 32.64
N GLY A 334 3.71 -5.90 33.62
CA GLY A 334 4.09 -5.54 34.99
C GLY A 334 2.94 -5.10 35.88
N VAL A 335 1.70 -5.14 35.39
CA VAL A 335 0.49 -4.91 36.20
C VAL A 335 -0.26 -6.23 36.31
N GLU A 336 -0.50 -6.71 37.54
CA GLU A 336 -1.16 -8.00 37.77
C GLU A 336 -2.65 -7.97 37.39
N GLU A 337 -3.33 -6.85 37.67
CA GLU A 337 -4.71 -6.63 37.29
C GLU A 337 -4.78 -5.92 35.92
N GLY A 338 -5.62 -6.44 35.03
CA GLY A 338 -5.87 -5.80 33.75
C GLY A 338 -6.55 -4.43 33.92
N ILE A 339 -6.35 -3.55 32.99
CA ILE A 339 -7.03 -2.25 32.94
C ILE A 339 -8.21 -2.30 31.98
N THR A 340 -9.22 -1.53 32.28
CA THR A 340 -10.42 -1.39 31.44
C THR A 340 -10.55 0.06 31.02
N LEU A 341 -10.56 0.29 29.69
CA LEU A 341 -10.77 1.61 29.11
C LEU A 341 -12.20 1.71 28.62
N THR A 342 -12.90 2.77 29.00
CA THR A 342 -14.27 3.02 28.50
C THR A 342 -14.17 3.90 27.25
N ALA A 343 -14.55 3.32 26.12
CA ALA A 343 -14.61 4.06 24.86
C ALA A 343 -15.84 4.97 24.84
N VAL A 344 -15.64 6.25 24.62
CA VAL A 344 -16.72 7.26 24.63
C VAL A 344 -17.24 7.57 23.22
N SER A 345 -16.61 7.04 22.18
CA SER A 345 -16.91 7.36 20.78
C SER A 345 -17.06 6.17 19.86
N TYR A 346 -17.83 6.37 18.80
CA TYR A 346 -18.17 5.41 17.77
C TYR A 346 -16.93 4.99 16.97
N THR A 347 -16.64 3.69 16.94
CA THR A 347 -15.70 3.10 15.97
C THR A 347 -16.50 2.27 14.98
N HIS A 348 -16.44 2.61 13.69
CA HIS A 348 -16.88 1.72 12.62
C HIS A 348 -15.71 0.79 12.28
N LEU A 349 -15.79 -0.44 12.76
CA LEU A 349 -15.01 -1.55 12.17
C LEU A 349 -15.84 -2.08 10.98
N ARG A 350 -15.28 -1.99 9.78
CA ARG A 350 -15.75 -2.77 8.61
C ARG A 350 -14.95 -4.04 8.51
#